data_036847a2018d02f876df43a52b69a406
#
_entry.id   036847a2018d02f876df43a52b69a406
#
_cell.length_a   1.000
_cell.length_b   1.000
_cell.length_c   1.000
_cell.angle_alpha   90.00
_cell.angle_beta   90.00
_cell.angle_gamma   90.00
#
_symmetry.space_group_name_H-M   'P 1'
#
loop_
_entity.id
_entity.type
_entity.pdbx_description
1 polymer ?
#
loop_
_entity_poly.entity_id
_entity_poly.type
_entity_poly.pdbx_seq_one_letter_code
_entity_poly.pdbx_strand_id
1 'polypeptide(L)' 'PKPKTEGKKGFVCKVCGYVYEGEELPADYICPLCKHGAADFEPIK' A
#
# COMPACT_ATOMS: atom_id res chain seq x y z
N PRO A 1 6.88 9.79 -1.60
CA PRO A 1 6.10 9.71 -2.82
C PRO A 1 4.64 9.86 -2.50
N LYS A 2 3.91 10.47 -3.41
CA LYS A 2 2.55 10.68 -3.15
C LYS A 2 1.71 9.68 -3.89
N PRO A 3 0.61 9.27 -3.27
CA PRO A 3 -0.28 8.29 -3.88
C PRO A 3 -0.87 8.84 -5.15
N LYS A 4 -1.02 7.98 -6.12
CA LYS A 4 -1.63 8.39 -7.34
C LYS A 4 -3.04 7.97 -7.47
N THR A 5 -3.57 7.27 -6.50
CA THR A 5 -4.89 6.69 -6.57
C THR A 5 -5.92 7.63 -6.02
N GLU A 6 -6.00 8.80 -6.53
CA GLU A 6 -7.02 9.71 -6.08
C GLU A 6 -8.37 9.21 -6.45
N GLY A 7 -9.27 9.15 -5.51
CA GLY A 7 -10.61 8.73 -5.78
C GLY A 7 -10.74 7.23 -5.97
N LYS A 8 -9.65 6.51 -5.84
CA LYS A 8 -9.69 5.07 -5.94
C LYS A 8 -9.13 4.47 -4.70
N LYS A 9 -9.41 3.22 -4.47
CA LYS A 9 -8.90 2.56 -3.31
C LYS A 9 -7.50 2.07 -3.56
N GLY A 10 -6.72 2.03 -2.53
CA GLY A 10 -5.37 1.54 -2.62
C GLY A 10 -4.77 1.52 -1.24
N PHE A 11 -3.51 1.17 -1.17
CA PHE A 11 -2.81 1.08 0.10
C PHE A 11 -1.42 1.65 -0.05
N VAL A 12 -0.94 2.26 1.00
CA VAL A 12 0.39 2.84 0.98
C VAL A 12 1.21 2.25 2.11
N CYS A 13 2.44 1.89 1.79
CA CYS A 13 3.36 1.35 2.78
C CYS A 13 3.84 2.50 3.65
N LYS A 14 3.67 2.35 4.96
CA LYS A 14 4.05 3.41 5.87
C LYS A 14 5.55 3.49 6.07
N VAL A 15 6.27 2.52 5.59
CA VAL A 15 7.71 2.48 5.78
C VAL A 15 8.44 3.14 4.63
N CYS A 16 8.12 2.76 3.40
CA CYS A 16 8.83 3.28 2.25
C CYS A 16 7.97 4.13 1.33
N GLY A 17 6.67 4.16 1.55
CA GLY A 17 5.81 4.98 0.71
C GLY A 17 5.35 4.33 -0.57
N TYR A 18 5.57 3.02 -0.68
CA TYR A 18 5.13 2.32 -1.87
C TYR A 18 3.60 2.29 -1.92
N VAL A 19 3.07 2.52 -3.10
CA VAL A 19 1.63 2.56 -3.27
C VAL A 19 1.15 1.30 -3.99
N TYR A 20 0.21 0.61 -3.39
CA TYR A 20 -0.39 -0.57 -3.97
C TYR A 20 -1.78 -0.17 -4.47
N GLU A 21 -2.04 -0.39 -5.73
CA GLU A 21 -3.32 -0.02 -6.31
C GLU A 21 -4.23 -1.22 -6.36
N GLY A 22 -5.34 -1.15 -5.66
CA GLY A 22 -6.28 -2.25 -5.62
C GLY A 22 -7.30 -2.00 -4.56
N GLU A 23 -8.41 -2.71 -4.65
CA GLU A 23 -9.48 -2.50 -3.69
C GLU A 23 -9.22 -3.18 -2.37
N GLU A 24 -8.40 -4.19 -2.36
CA GLU A 24 -8.02 -4.82 -1.11
C GLU A 24 -6.61 -5.33 -1.18
N LEU A 25 -6.00 -5.39 -0.03
CA LEU A 25 -4.63 -5.80 0.07
C LEU A 25 -4.59 -7.21 0.65
N PRO A 26 -3.90 -8.15 0.00
CA PRO A 26 -3.79 -9.51 0.54
C PRO A 26 -3.14 -9.50 1.90
N ALA A 27 -3.59 -10.37 2.78
CA ALA A 27 -3.06 -10.42 4.11
C ALA A 27 -1.59 -10.83 4.13
N ASP A 28 -1.18 -11.58 3.13
CA ASP A 28 0.21 -12.03 3.07
C ASP A 28 1.03 -11.24 2.06
N TYR A 29 0.56 -10.05 1.71
CA TYR A 29 1.27 -9.24 0.75
C TYR A 29 2.54 -8.67 1.38
N ILE A 30 3.60 -8.66 0.61
CA ILE A 30 4.88 -8.16 1.08
C ILE A 30 5.29 -6.99 0.18
N CYS A 31 5.68 -5.90 0.78
CA CYS A 31 6.12 -4.74 0.02
C CYS A 31 7.38 -5.11 -0.78
N PRO A 32 7.37 -4.86 -2.09
CA PRO A 32 8.54 -5.23 -2.90
C PRO A 32 9.72 -4.31 -2.69
N LEU A 33 9.51 -3.19 -2.03
CA LEU A 33 10.61 -2.26 -1.82
C LEU A 33 11.29 -2.45 -0.48
N CYS A 34 10.52 -2.46 0.59
CA CYS A 34 11.11 -2.58 1.91
C CYS A 34 10.88 -3.94 2.54
N LYS A 35 10.08 -4.77 1.90
CA LYS A 35 9.84 -6.14 2.34
C LYS A 35 9.14 -6.24 3.67
N HIS A 36 8.37 -5.25 4.01
CA HIS A 36 7.55 -5.33 5.18
C HIS A 36 6.21 -5.94 4.78
N GLY A 37 5.49 -6.45 5.75
CA GLY A 37 4.24 -7.11 5.47
C GLY A 37 3.10 -6.15 5.30
N ALA A 38 1.93 -6.71 4.99
CA ALA A 38 0.75 -5.91 4.77
C ALA A 38 0.35 -5.11 6.00
N ALA A 39 0.82 -5.50 7.16
CA ALA A 39 0.48 -4.79 8.38
C ALA A 39 1.00 -3.36 8.36
N ASP A 40 2.00 -3.09 7.55
CA ASP A 40 2.55 -1.75 7.45
C ASP A 40 1.91 -0.92 6.35
N PHE A 41 0.87 -1.42 5.75
CA PHE A 41 0.14 -0.70 4.74
C PHE A 41 -1.11 -0.09 5.34
N GLU A 42 -1.49 1.08 4.84
CA GLU A 42 -2.75 1.64 5.27
C GLU A 42 -3.57 2.02 4.05
N PRO A 43 -4.89 2.00 4.20
CA PRO A 43 -5.77 2.28 3.07
C PRO A 43 -5.73 3.74 2.68
N ILE A 44 -5.80 3.97 1.40
CA ILE A 44 -5.89 5.31 0.85
C ILE A 44 -7.33 5.55 0.46
N LYS A 45 -7.87 6.66 0.87
CA LYS A 45 -9.25 6.93 0.55
C LYS A 45 -9.40 7.86 -0.61
#